data_8a60072983229095c6198c48f7c3de6c
#
_entry.id   8a60072983229095c6198c48f7c3de6c
#
_cell.length_a   1.000
_cell.length_b   1.000
_cell.length_c   1.000
_cell.angle_alpha   90.00
_cell.angle_beta   90.00
_cell.angle_gamma   90.00
#
_symmetry.space_group_name_H-M   'P 1'
#
loop_
_entity.id
_entity.type
_entity.pdbx_description
1 polymer ?
#
loop_
_entity_poly.entity_id
_entity_poly.type
_entity_poly.pdbx_seq_one_letter_code
_entity_poly.pdbx_strand_id
1 'polypeptide(L)'
;MPVKRKKRMRKYKILFVLACLLTCADVFAEGGIRLVDSLTYRVEAQATVGGGDHNPLWLNANRYGLSSLKNCNGYLRASLERPLSVDSERKWGIGYGVDMAKVFGYTSQFVLQQAYIEARWLKGALTVGSKQHPLELKNPELSSGSQTLGINARPVPMVRLSLPNYWALPFTKGWVSIKGHIAYGKTTDDKWQKEFTGLRTRYTEGSWLHTKAAYIKIGNSYRFMPVSFEFGLEMAAQFGGTTFMGSEMGGAIIKNEGGIKGMWHALIPGGGDSTDGAAYQNASGNQLGSWVMRLNFDYDSWYLGVYADQFFEDHSMLTHLGNDGYGTGDQWNTMITKRYFVYSFKDWQLGLDLRLKNATWLNNIVLEYITTKYQGGPVYHDHTPAISDQISGRDNYYNHHLFTGWQHWGQVMGNPLYLSPLYNEEGTIMVKNNRFTAWHIGLAGDPNYYLHYRVLATFQKGYGTYDAPYWDPKKTFSMLAEATYHFPDYHKLRGWSIRGAVAFDTGKLYGKNFGCQVTIAKTGLLNFKKSRVKDEY
;
A
#
# COMPACT_ATOMS: atom_id res chain seq x y z
N MET A 1 -9.16 3.48 42.93
CA MET A 1 -7.69 3.65 42.72
C MET A 1 -6.97 2.52 41.94
N PRO A 2 -7.56 1.76 41.01
CA PRO A 2 -6.77 0.74 40.24
C PRO A 2 -6.27 1.20 38.86
N VAL A 3 -6.80 2.28 38.29
CA VAL A 3 -6.49 2.67 36.90
C VAL A 3 -5.09 3.32 36.74
N LYS A 4 -4.60 4.03 37.74
CA LYS A 4 -3.26 4.65 37.69
C LYS A 4 -2.10 3.63 37.74
N ARG A 5 -2.30 2.45 38.35
CA ARG A 5 -1.28 1.40 38.47
C ARG A 5 -1.04 0.66 37.14
N LYS A 6 -2.09 0.44 36.30
CA LYS A 6 -1.95 -0.21 34.99
C LYS A 6 -1.21 0.63 33.94
N LYS A 7 -1.38 1.97 33.95
CA LYS A 7 -0.65 2.88 33.03
C LYS A 7 0.84 2.98 33.36
N ARG A 8 1.20 2.88 34.64
CA ARG A 8 2.61 2.92 35.09
C ARG A 8 3.34 1.63 34.72
N MET A 9 2.71 0.46 34.87
CA MET A 9 3.29 -0.84 34.48
C MET A 9 3.53 -0.97 32.96
N ARG A 10 2.72 -0.34 32.12
CA ARG A 10 2.91 -0.36 30.64
C ARG A 10 4.13 0.45 30.21
N LYS A 11 4.42 1.56 30.87
CA LYS A 11 5.64 2.37 30.61
C LYS A 11 6.91 1.61 30.99
N TYR A 12 6.91 0.90 32.11
CA TYR A 12 8.08 0.11 32.54
C TYR A 12 8.32 -1.12 31.66
N LYS A 13 7.29 -1.72 31.07
CA LYS A 13 7.45 -2.84 30.12
C LYS A 13 8.16 -2.41 28.84
N ILE A 14 7.84 -1.22 28.31
CA ILE A 14 8.50 -0.68 27.12
C ILE A 14 9.96 -0.30 27.43
N LEU A 15 10.21 0.33 28.58
CA LEU A 15 11.57 0.65 29.03
C LEU A 15 12.40 -0.60 29.32
N PHE A 16 11.78 -1.65 29.87
CA PHE A 16 12.44 -2.93 30.16
C PHE A 16 12.77 -3.70 28.87
N VAL A 17 11.90 -3.69 27.87
CA VAL A 17 12.18 -4.27 26.56
C VAL A 17 13.31 -3.51 25.84
N LEU A 18 13.32 -2.17 25.92
CA LEU A 18 14.43 -1.36 25.39
C LEU A 18 15.74 -1.62 26.15
N ALA A 19 15.69 -1.77 27.47
CA ALA A 19 16.86 -2.08 28.30
C ALA A 19 17.37 -3.51 28.03
N CYS A 20 16.49 -4.50 27.86
CA CYS A 20 16.86 -5.86 27.47
C CYS A 20 17.47 -5.92 26.07
N LEU A 21 16.98 -5.11 25.12
CA LEU A 21 17.58 -4.99 23.79
C LEU A 21 18.99 -4.35 23.85
N LEU A 22 19.22 -3.41 24.76
CA LEU A 22 20.53 -2.78 24.97
C LEU A 22 21.53 -3.71 25.71
N THR A 23 21.06 -4.54 26.65
CA THR A 23 21.92 -5.49 27.37
C THR A 23 22.22 -6.76 26.55
N CYS A 24 21.36 -7.16 25.63
CA CYS A 24 21.67 -8.22 24.66
C CYS A 24 22.75 -7.81 23.64
N ALA A 25 23.02 -6.50 23.49
CA ALA A 25 24.02 -6.00 22.55
C ALA A 25 25.47 -6.41 22.93
N ASP A 26 25.74 -6.68 24.21
CA ASP A 26 27.08 -7.03 24.68
C ASP A 26 27.41 -8.54 24.57
N VAL A 27 26.40 -9.41 24.44
CA VAL A 27 26.58 -10.86 24.41
C VAL A 27 27.01 -11.40 23.03
N PHE A 28 26.89 -10.59 21.96
CA PHE A 28 27.28 -11.00 20.61
C PHE A 28 28.64 -10.43 20.14
N ALA A 29 29.53 -10.06 21.04
CA ALA A 29 30.70 -9.21 20.76
C ALA A 29 31.94 -9.92 20.16
N GLU A 30 31.98 -11.24 20.07
CA GLU A 30 33.09 -11.94 19.42
C GLU A 30 32.69 -12.39 17.99
N GLY A 31 32.98 -11.54 16.99
CA GLY A 31 32.65 -11.78 15.57
C GLY A 31 31.20 -11.47 15.19
N GLY A 32 30.40 -10.90 16.10
CA GLY A 32 28.97 -10.69 15.99
C GLY A 32 28.53 -9.39 15.29
N ILE A 33 27.25 -9.31 15.00
CA ILE A 33 26.56 -8.14 14.45
C ILE A 33 26.55 -7.04 15.55
N ARG A 34 27.15 -5.88 15.26
CA ARG A 34 27.06 -4.72 16.17
C ARG A 34 25.72 -4.02 15.94
N LEU A 35 24.80 -4.19 16.87
CA LEU A 35 23.42 -3.66 16.77
C LEU A 35 23.34 -2.14 16.75
N VAL A 36 24.35 -1.44 17.26
CA VAL A 36 24.36 0.04 17.35
C VAL A 36 25.22 0.71 16.27
N ASP A 37 25.81 -0.06 15.36
CA ASP A 37 26.58 0.52 14.25
C ASP A 37 25.65 0.94 13.10
N SER A 38 25.99 2.07 12.47
CA SER A 38 25.31 2.59 11.27
C SER A 38 23.82 2.89 11.49
N LEU A 39 23.48 3.44 12.64
CA LEU A 39 22.14 3.94 12.90
C LEU A 39 21.90 5.23 12.11
N THR A 40 20.87 5.22 11.27
CA THR A 40 20.37 6.42 10.61
C THR A 40 19.31 7.09 11.48
N TYR A 41 19.39 8.40 11.62
CA TYR A 41 18.34 9.18 12.26
C TYR A 41 17.74 10.20 11.29
N ARG A 42 16.48 10.53 11.50
CA ARG A 42 15.78 11.62 10.82
C ARG A 42 14.93 12.37 11.85
N VAL A 43 15.02 13.68 11.82
CA VAL A 43 14.09 14.58 12.51
C VAL A 43 13.48 15.48 11.45
N GLU A 44 12.17 15.64 11.48
CA GLU A 44 11.44 16.33 10.42
C GLU A 44 10.29 17.16 11.02
N ALA A 45 10.13 18.37 10.53
CA ALA A 45 8.99 19.22 10.79
C ALA A 45 8.29 19.57 9.48
N GLN A 46 6.98 19.42 9.45
CA GLN A 46 6.15 19.75 8.29
C GLN A 46 4.99 20.63 8.71
N ALA A 47 4.66 21.61 7.88
CA ALA A 47 3.45 22.39 7.98
C ALA A 47 2.79 22.48 6.61
N THR A 48 1.47 22.35 6.59
CA THR A 48 0.61 22.50 5.41
C THR A 48 -0.46 23.55 5.69
N VAL A 49 -0.65 24.46 4.76
CA VAL A 49 -1.73 25.46 4.78
C VAL A 49 -2.41 25.47 3.42
N GLY A 50 -3.71 25.44 3.41
CA GLY A 50 -4.51 25.40 2.18
C GLY A 50 -5.87 26.06 2.34
N GLY A 51 -6.64 26.02 1.27
CA GLY A 51 -8.01 26.51 1.18
C GLY A 51 -8.84 25.65 0.26
N GLY A 52 -10.16 25.71 0.43
CA GLY A 52 -11.14 24.86 -0.25
C GLY A 52 -11.75 23.83 0.71
N ASP A 53 -12.37 22.81 0.14
CA ASP A 53 -13.08 21.79 0.91
C ASP A 53 -12.09 20.89 1.69
N HIS A 54 -10.96 20.57 1.06
CA HIS A 54 -9.95 19.66 1.60
C HIS A 54 -8.52 20.08 1.20
N ASN A 55 -7.52 19.49 1.85
CA ASN A 55 -6.16 19.51 1.38
C ASN A 55 -6.06 18.77 0.03
N PRO A 56 -5.36 19.33 -0.98
CA PRO A 56 -5.27 18.71 -2.32
C PRO A 56 -4.81 17.25 -2.31
N LEU A 57 -5.32 16.48 -3.28
CA LEU A 57 -5.08 15.03 -3.41
C LEU A 57 -3.60 14.68 -3.26
N TRP A 58 -2.71 15.32 -4.03
CA TRP A 58 -1.29 14.93 -4.08
C TRP A 58 -0.45 15.42 -2.90
N LEU A 59 -0.97 16.30 -2.04
CA LEU A 59 -0.38 16.57 -0.72
C LEU A 59 -0.75 15.50 0.30
N ASN A 60 -1.86 14.78 0.07
CA ASN A 60 -2.37 13.74 0.96
C ASN A 60 -1.99 12.31 0.50
N ALA A 61 -2.02 12.04 -0.80
CA ALA A 61 -1.86 10.70 -1.37
C ALA A 61 -0.41 10.18 -1.34
N ASN A 62 -0.25 8.85 -1.25
CA ASN A 62 1.03 8.13 -1.31
C ASN A 62 2.08 8.62 -0.30
N ARG A 63 1.63 8.93 0.92
CA ARG A 63 2.47 9.38 2.06
C ARG A 63 2.50 8.35 3.19
N TYR A 64 2.18 7.08 2.92
CA TYR A 64 2.03 6.03 3.93
C TYR A 64 1.10 6.45 5.09
N GLY A 65 0.04 7.19 4.77
CA GLY A 65 -0.92 7.69 5.74
C GLY A 65 -0.42 8.76 6.71
N LEU A 66 0.79 9.28 6.52
CA LEU A 66 1.28 10.44 7.26
C LEU A 66 0.88 11.74 6.54
N SER A 67 -0.41 11.96 6.46
CA SER A 67 -1.04 13.07 5.77
C SER A 67 -2.42 13.36 6.35
N SER A 68 -3.07 14.45 5.94
CA SER A 68 -4.39 14.85 6.41
C SER A 68 -5.16 15.59 5.33
N LEU A 69 -6.50 15.40 5.32
CA LEU A 69 -7.41 16.19 4.47
C LEU A 69 -7.69 17.60 5.01
N LYS A 70 -7.34 17.91 6.27
CA LYS A 70 -7.56 19.24 6.82
C LYS A 70 -6.62 20.25 6.17
N ASN A 71 -7.16 21.40 5.81
CA ASN A 71 -6.42 22.49 5.15
C ASN A 71 -5.25 23.05 5.98
N CYS A 72 -5.37 23.02 7.32
CA CYS A 72 -4.28 23.38 8.23
C CYS A 72 -3.86 22.13 9.01
N ASN A 73 -2.67 21.62 8.72
CA ASN A 73 -2.14 20.42 9.35
C ASN A 73 -0.61 20.42 9.38
N GLY A 74 -0.03 19.50 10.15
CA GLY A 74 1.41 19.30 10.18
C GLY A 74 1.87 18.30 11.22
N TYR A 75 3.19 18.11 11.30
CA TYR A 75 3.78 17.18 12.24
C TYR A 75 5.21 17.53 12.64
N LEU A 76 5.61 16.97 13.78
CA LEU A 76 7.00 16.77 14.18
C LEU A 76 7.28 15.27 14.20
N ARG A 77 8.22 14.79 13.39
CA ARG A 77 8.57 13.38 13.21
C ARG A 77 9.99 13.12 13.63
N ALA A 78 10.22 11.99 14.26
CA ALA A 78 11.54 11.48 14.58
C ALA A 78 11.63 10.00 14.25
N SER A 79 12.72 9.59 13.60
CA SER A 79 13.01 8.19 13.33
C SER A 79 14.44 7.82 13.65
N LEU A 80 14.61 6.55 13.99
CA LEU A 80 15.90 5.89 14.19
C LEU A 80 15.81 4.51 13.54
N GLU A 81 16.74 4.20 12.64
CA GLU A 81 16.73 2.97 11.87
C GLU A 81 18.12 2.39 11.69
N ARG A 82 18.25 1.08 11.87
CA ARG A 82 19.37 0.29 11.40
C ARG A 82 18.89 -0.54 10.22
N PRO A 83 19.24 -0.17 8.99
CA PRO A 83 18.78 -0.91 7.82
C PRO A 83 19.47 -2.28 7.71
N LEU A 84 18.76 -3.26 7.21
CA LEU A 84 19.27 -4.61 7.00
C LEU A 84 20.47 -4.66 6.04
N SER A 85 20.59 -3.68 5.15
CA SER A 85 21.70 -3.54 4.21
C SER A 85 23.07 -3.35 4.87
N VAL A 86 23.13 -2.91 6.13
CA VAL A 86 24.39 -2.83 6.91
C VAL A 86 25.10 -4.18 7.00
N ASP A 87 24.34 -5.28 6.96
CA ASP A 87 24.86 -6.63 7.04
C ASP A 87 24.83 -7.35 5.68
N SER A 88 24.84 -6.63 4.54
CA SER A 88 24.68 -7.20 3.19
C SER A 88 25.66 -8.34 2.87
N GLU A 89 26.91 -8.21 3.31
CA GLU A 89 27.99 -9.19 3.08
C GLU A 89 27.93 -10.42 4.00
N ARG A 90 27.03 -10.43 4.99
CA ARG A 90 26.93 -11.49 5.98
C ARG A 90 25.81 -12.47 5.61
N LYS A 91 25.92 -13.73 6.07
CA LYS A 91 24.83 -14.71 5.95
C LYS A 91 23.61 -14.36 6.80
N TRP A 92 23.84 -13.70 7.94
CA TRP A 92 22.82 -13.18 8.85
C TRP A 92 22.84 -11.66 8.86
N GLY A 93 21.69 -11.06 9.03
CA GLY A 93 21.57 -9.62 9.22
C GLY A 93 20.40 -9.30 10.13
N ILE A 94 20.50 -8.19 10.85
CA ILE A 94 19.46 -7.67 11.74
C ILE A 94 19.21 -6.21 11.38
N GLY A 95 17.97 -5.90 11.02
CA GLY A 95 17.46 -4.54 10.84
C GLY A 95 16.42 -4.22 11.90
N TYR A 96 16.26 -2.97 12.25
CA TYR A 96 15.18 -2.50 13.10
C TYR A 96 14.97 -1.00 12.90
N GLY A 97 13.77 -0.54 13.22
CA GLY A 97 13.44 0.87 13.11
C GLY A 97 12.27 1.28 13.99
N VAL A 98 12.31 2.52 14.42
CA VAL A 98 11.21 3.23 15.06
C VAL A 98 11.06 4.58 14.39
N ASP A 99 9.85 4.92 14.01
CA ASP A 99 9.48 6.15 13.33
C ASP A 99 8.13 6.62 13.86
N MET A 100 8.10 7.80 14.44
CA MET A 100 6.92 8.33 15.10
C MET A 100 6.74 9.82 14.84
N ALA A 101 5.48 10.25 14.79
CA ALA A 101 5.14 11.65 14.60
C ALA A 101 4.11 12.14 15.63
N LYS A 102 4.37 13.31 16.22
CA LYS A 102 3.37 14.12 16.88
C LYS A 102 2.69 14.95 15.80
N VAL A 103 1.37 14.84 15.67
CA VAL A 103 0.63 15.44 14.57
C VAL A 103 -0.43 16.40 15.05
N PHE A 104 -0.82 17.37 14.23
CA PHE A 104 -1.97 18.25 14.44
C PHE A 104 -2.80 18.33 13.18
N GLY A 105 -4.11 18.40 13.32
CA GLY A 105 -5.02 18.38 12.18
C GLY A 105 -5.17 17.00 11.52
N TYR A 106 -4.81 15.90 12.20
CA TYR A 106 -4.89 14.53 11.71
C TYR A 106 -6.03 13.75 12.39
N THR A 107 -6.26 12.53 11.92
CA THR A 107 -7.23 11.58 12.52
C THR A 107 -6.81 11.05 13.90
N SER A 108 -5.58 11.27 14.30
CA SER A 108 -5.03 10.89 15.61
C SER A 108 -4.08 11.99 16.09
N GLN A 109 -3.75 12.05 17.38
CA GLN A 109 -2.78 13.01 17.92
C GLN A 109 -1.33 12.52 17.80
N PHE A 110 -1.14 11.24 17.58
CA PHE A 110 0.16 10.59 17.47
C PHE A 110 0.10 9.49 16.43
N VAL A 111 1.10 9.41 15.58
CA VAL A 111 1.24 8.38 14.54
C VAL A 111 2.51 7.59 14.81
N LEU A 112 2.37 6.30 15.04
CA LEU A 112 3.47 5.35 14.96
C LEU A 112 3.56 4.92 13.49
N GLN A 113 4.51 5.52 12.77
CA GLN A 113 4.66 5.30 11.34
C GLN A 113 5.34 3.98 11.03
N GLN A 114 6.40 3.67 11.78
CA GLN A 114 7.07 2.38 11.75
C GLN A 114 7.53 1.98 13.15
N ALA A 115 7.44 0.69 13.46
CA ALA A 115 8.11 0.04 14.59
C ALA A 115 8.28 -1.43 14.23
N TYR A 116 9.51 -1.83 13.90
CA TYR A 116 9.76 -3.17 13.42
C TYR A 116 11.14 -3.70 13.84
N ILE A 117 11.24 -5.02 13.81
CA ILE A 117 12.49 -5.78 13.84
C ILE A 117 12.50 -6.70 12.63
N GLU A 118 13.65 -6.83 11.99
CA GLU A 118 13.83 -7.63 10.80
C GLU A 118 15.09 -8.49 10.94
N ALA A 119 14.97 -9.77 10.68
CA ALA A 119 16.09 -10.71 10.67
C ALA A 119 16.21 -11.33 9.28
N ARG A 120 17.41 -11.30 8.71
CA ARG A 120 17.72 -11.95 7.45
C ARG A 120 18.57 -13.19 7.69
N TRP A 121 18.24 -14.25 7.00
CA TRP A 121 19.08 -15.44 6.86
C TRP A 121 19.21 -15.79 5.38
N LEU A 122 20.45 -15.76 4.88
CA LEU A 122 20.76 -15.93 3.46
C LEU A 122 19.98 -14.94 2.59
N LYS A 123 19.00 -15.42 1.82
CA LYS A 123 18.15 -14.63 0.92
C LYS A 123 16.79 -14.31 1.53
N GLY A 124 16.36 -15.03 2.59
CA GLY A 124 15.08 -14.83 3.25
C GLY A 124 15.15 -13.81 4.38
N ALA A 125 14.06 -13.08 4.63
CA ALA A 125 13.91 -12.14 5.74
C ALA A 125 12.59 -12.37 6.46
N LEU A 126 12.62 -12.27 7.78
CA LEU A 126 11.46 -12.24 8.66
C LEU A 126 11.36 -10.85 9.28
N THR A 127 10.27 -10.14 9.03
CA THR A 127 9.96 -8.83 9.61
C THR A 127 8.79 -8.95 10.57
N VAL A 128 8.90 -8.37 11.76
CA VAL A 128 7.83 -8.30 12.75
C VAL A 128 7.60 -6.85 13.12
N GLY A 129 6.37 -6.38 12.97
CA GLY A 129 5.97 -5.02 13.30
C GLY A 129 5.42 -4.25 12.11
N SER A 130 5.32 -2.94 12.26
CA SER A 130 4.84 -2.01 11.24
C SER A 130 6.04 -1.48 10.46
N LYS A 131 6.13 -1.79 9.17
CA LYS A 131 7.20 -1.36 8.25
C LYS A 131 6.62 -0.83 6.95
N GLN A 132 7.16 0.27 6.45
CA GLN A 132 6.88 0.78 5.11
C GLN A 132 7.56 -0.11 4.06
N HIS A 133 6.81 -0.48 3.03
CA HIS A 133 7.33 -1.19 1.87
C HIS A 133 7.11 -0.34 0.62
N PRO A 134 8.09 -0.23 -0.28
CA PRO A 134 7.93 0.53 -1.52
C PRO A 134 6.95 -0.17 -2.46
N LEU A 135 6.50 0.55 -3.49
CA LEU A 135 5.76 -0.04 -4.59
C LEU A 135 6.64 -1.05 -5.34
N GLU A 136 6.04 -2.17 -5.70
CA GLU A 136 6.67 -3.15 -6.55
C GLU A 136 6.33 -2.90 -8.02
N LEU A 137 7.27 -3.15 -8.91
CA LEU A 137 7.14 -3.02 -10.37
C LEU A 137 6.68 -1.63 -10.88
N LYS A 138 6.63 -0.61 -10.03
CA LYS A 138 6.23 0.76 -10.38
C LYS A 138 7.24 1.77 -9.82
N ASN A 139 7.21 2.97 -10.36
CA ASN A 139 8.00 4.08 -9.83
C ASN A 139 7.38 4.57 -8.52
N PRO A 140 8.07 4.47 -7.36
CA PRO A 140 7.48 4.82 -6.06
C PRO A 140 7.27 6.32 -5.86
N GLU A 141 7.90 7.16 -6.68
CA GLU A 141 7.85 8.61 -6.57
C GLU A 141 6.84 9.24 -7.51
N LEU A 142 6.74 8.72 -8.74
CA LEU A 142 6.00 9.33 -9.83
C LEU A 142 4.73 8.58 -10.25
N SER A 143 4.58 7.30 -9.88
CA SER A 143 3.37 6.53 -10.17
C SER A 143 2.19 7.02 -9.33
N SER A 144 0.99 6.90 -9.85
CA SER A 144 -0.26 7.14 -9.10
C SER A 144 -0.46 6.15 -7.94
N GLY A 145 0.19 4.99 -7.97
CA GLY A 145 0.12 3.95 -6.94
C GLY A 145 -0.20 2.56 -7.50
N SER A 146 -0.09 1.53 -6.66
CA SER A 146 -0.48 0.16 -6.97
C SER A 146 -1.95 -0.07 -6.69
N GLN A 147 -2.59 -0.96 -7.45
CA GLN A 147 -4.01 -1.28 -7.24
C GLN A 147 -4.23 -2.09 -5.96
N THR A 148 -3.34 -3.03 -5.62
CA THR A 148 -3.50 -3.91 -4.45
C THR A 148 -2.61 -3.47 -3.29
N LEU A 149 -1.29 -3.50 -3.45
CA LEU A 149 -0.32 -3.23 -2.39
C LEU A 149 0.28 -1.82 -2.59
N GLY A 150 -0.45 -0.81 -2.12
CA GLY A 150 -0.07 0.59 -2.26
C GLY A 150 0.70 1.17 -1.07
N ILE A 151 1.10 2.42 -1.21
CA ILE A 151 1.81 3.22 -0.21
C ILE A 151 0.95 4.38 0.33
N ASN A 152 -0.37 4.31 0.12
CA ASN A 152 -1.26 5.41 0.47
C ASN A 152 -1.65 5.41 1.95
N ALA A 153 -2.00 4.25 2.51
CA ALA A 153 -2.44 4.12 3.90
C ALA A 153 -1.29 3.86 4.88
N ARG A 154 -1.56 4.02 6.19
CA ARG A 154 -0.61 3.69 7.26
C ARG A 154 -0.25 2.21 7.21
N PRO A 155 1.04 1.84 7.39
CA PRO A 155 1.44 0.45 7.46
C PRO A 155 0.72 -0.30 8.59
N VAL A 156 0.22 -1.49 8.28
CA VAL A 156 -0.38 -2.40 9.26
C VAL A 156 0.74 -3.21 9.92
N PRO A 157 0.76 -3.37 11.28
CA PRO A 157 1.72 -4.24 11.94
C PRO A 157 1.49 -5.71 11.53
N MET A 158 2.55 -6.36 11.05
CA MET A 158 2.49 -7.71 10.48
C MET A 158 3.69 -8.55 10.89
N VAL A 159 3.52 -9.87 10.83
CA VAL A 159 4.61 -10.84 10.72
C VAL A 159 4.73 -11.18 9.24
N ARG A 160 5.87 -10.85 8.62
CA ARG A 160 6.12 -10.99 7.19
C ARG A 160 7.37 -11.83 6.94
N LEU A 161 7.18 -12.95 6.26
CA LEU A 161 8.25 -13.75 5.68
C LEU A 161 8.43 -13.37 4.22
N SER A 162 9.64 -13.07 3.78
CA SER A 162 9.90 -12.57 2.43
C SER A 162 11.22 -13.04 1.84
N LEU A 163 11.26 -13.02 0.52
CA LEU A 163 12.45 -12.90 -0.30
C LEU A 163 12.48 -11.45 -0.81
N PRO A 164 13.16 -10.51 -0.13
CA PRO A 164 13.03 -9.09 -0.41
C PRO A 164 13.67 -8.67 -1.74
N ASN A 165 14.65 -9.43 -2.22
CA ASN A 165 15.34 -9.19 -3.48
C ASN A 165 15.17 -10.38 -4.42
N TYR A 166 15.27 -10.14 -5.72
CA TYR A 166 15.26 -11.21 -6.71
C TYR A 166 16.40 -12.20 -6.46
N TRP A 167 16.03 -13.44 -6.21
CA TRP A 167 16.97 -14.56 -6.07
C TRP A 167 16.97 -15.36 -7.36
N ALA A 168 18.10 -15.35 -8.07
CA ALA A 168 18.30 -16.16 -9.27
C ALA A 168 18.29 -17.65 -8.90
N LEU A 169 17.41 -18.41 -9.54
CA LEU A 169 17.29 -19.85 -9.31
C LEU A 169 18.53 -20.58 -9.88
N PRO A 170 19.29 -21.32 -9.09
CA PRO A 170 20.61 -21.88 -9.50
C PRO A 170 20.53 -22.73 -10.77
N PHE A 171 19.46 -23.55 -10.92
CA PHE A 171 19.28 -24.46 -12.06
C PHE A 171 18.93 -23.74 -13.37
N THR A 172 18.59 -22.45 -13.35
CA THR A 172 18.23 -21.67 -14.52
C THR A 172 19.43 -20.93 -15.15
N LYS A 173 20.62 -21.09 -14.61
CA LYS A 173 21.84 -20.37 -15.05
C LYS A 173 21.64 -18.85 -15.03
N GLY A 174 20.86 -18.33 -14.08
CA GLY A 174 20.58 -16.91 -13.89
C GLY A 174 19.43 -16.33 -14.74
N TRP A 175 18.76 -17.12 -15.57
CA TRP A 175 17.68 -16.64 -16.43
C TRP A 175 16.37 -16.37 -15.70
N VAL A 176 16.09 -17.11 -14.63
CA VAL A 176 14.87 -16.95 -13.85
C VAL A 176 15.21 -16.58 -12.42
N SER A 177 14.63 -15.49 -11.95
CA SER A 177 14.75 -15.03 -10.57
C SER A 177 13.36 -14.89 -9.96
N ILE A 178 13.27 -15.14 -8.66
CA ILE A 178 12.03 -15.04 -7.90
C ILE A 178 12.18 -14.09 -6.72
N LYS A 179 11.09 -13.44 -6.37
CA LYS A 179 10.95 -12.62 -5.16
C LYS A 179 9.51 -12.72 -4.65
N GLY A 180 9.26 -12.41 -3.39
CA GLY A 180 7.89 -12.43 -2.88
C GLY A 180 7.80 -12.38 -1.37
N HIS A 181 6.57 -12.46 -0.87
CA HIS A 181 6.30 -12.49 0.57
C HIS A 181 4.97 -13.14 0.91
N ILE A 182 4.86 -13.52 2.18
CA ILE A 182 3.62 -13.89 2.86
C ILE A 182 3.62 -13.16 4.20
N ALA A 183 2.51 -12.51 4.55
CA ALA A 183 2.39 -11.77 5.80
C ALA A 183 1.00 -11.88 6.42
N TYR A 184 0.96 -11.84 7.73
CA TYR A 184 -0.26 -11.74 8.54
C TYR A 184 -0.13 -10.61 9.54
N GLY A 185 -1.17 -9.81 9.67
CA GLY A 185 -1.21 -8.67 10.57
C GLY A 185 -2.60 -8.39 11.11
N LYS A 186 -2.70 -7.32 11.88
CA LYS A 186 -3.96 -6.89 12.46
C LYS A 186 -4.12 -5.38 12.28
N THR A 187 -5.28 -4.95 11.81
CA THR A 187 -5.59 -3.51 11.68
C THR A 187 -5.58 -2.83 13.06
N THR A 188 -5.32 -1.53 13.08
CA THR A 188 -5.14 -0.75 14.33
C THR A 188 -6.09 0.43 14.43
N ASP A 189 -7.09 0.50 13.57
CA ASP A 189 -7.99 1.63 13.39
C ASP A 189 -9.38 1.44 14.02
N ASP A 190 -9.61 0.40 14.82
CA ASP A 190 -10.91 0.08 15.44
C ASP A 190 -11.55 1.29 16.13
N LYS A 191 -10.76 2.03 16.93
CA LYS A 191 -11.25 3.21 17.65
C LYS A 191 -11.65 4.33 16.69
N TRP A 192 -10.83 4.58 15.67
CA TRP A 192 -11.11 5.57 14.64
C TRP A 192 -12.39 5.22 13.86
N GLN A 193 -12.58 3.96 13.47
CA GLN A 193 -13.78 3.51 12.77
C GLN A 193 -15.05 3.79 13.58
N LYS A 194 -15.05 3.49 14.88
CA LYS A 194 -16.18 3.80 15.79
C LYS A 194 -16.47 5.29 15.87
N GLU A 195 -15.43 6.10 16.08
CA GLU A 195 -15.55 7.55 16.21
C GLU A 195 -16.03 8.18 14.89
N PHE A 196 -15.50 7.74 13.76
CA PHE A 196 -15.82 8.26 12.43
C PHE A 196 -17.25 7.94 12.01
N THR A 197 -17.72 6.70 12.26
CA THR A 197 -19.09 6.29 11.92
C THR A 197 -20.14 6.79 12.92
N GLY A 198 -19.71 7.22 14.12
CA GLY A 198 -20.62 7.55 15.22
C GLY A 198 -21.55 6.38 15.59
N LEU A 199 -21.15 5.14 15.32
CA LEU A 199 -21.91 3.90 15.50
C LEU A 199 -23.19 3.81 14.65
N ARG A 200 -23.40 4.73 13.71
CA ARG A 200 -24.58 4.79 12.85
C ARG A 200 -24.47 3.87 11.64
N THR A 201 -23.30 3.84 11.04
CA THR A 201 -23.00 3.04 9.85
C THR A 201 -22.06 1.89 10.20
N ARG A 202 -21.73 1.05 9.23
CA ARG A 202 -20.91 -0.15 9.44
C ARG A 202 -19.48 0.18 9.85
N TYR A 203 -18.95 -0.58 10.82
CA TYR A 203 -17.56 -0.59 11.23
C TYR A 203 -17.12 -1.99 11.64
N THR A 204 -15.81 -2.25 11.69
CA THR A 204 -15.24 -3.55 12.08
C THR A 204 -14.26 -3.40 13.23
N GLU A 205 -14.19 -4.41 14.10
CA GLU A 205 -13.25 -4.49 15.20
C GLU A 205 -12.40 -5.74 15.12
N GLY A 206 -11.12 -5.58 15.35
CA GLY A 206 -10.20 -6.72 15.45
C GLY A 206 -9.99 -7.46 14.14
N SER A 207 -10.18 -6.81 12.99
CA SER A 207 -9.93 -7.39 11.68
C SER A 207 -8.47 -7.76 11.48
N TRP A 208 -8.24 -8.92 10.88
CA TRP A 208 -6.94 -9.38 10.44
C TRP A 208 -6.71 -9.05 8.97
N LEU A 209 -5.45 -8.89 8.64
CA LEU A 209 -4.99 -8.64 7.28
C LEU A 209 -3.98 -9.70 6.89
N HIS A 210 -4.18 -10.30 5.72
CA HIS A 210 -3.21 -11.15 5.05
C HIS A 210 -2.74 -10.47 3.77
N THR A 211 -1.44 -10.54 3.48
CA THR A 211 -0.90 -10.14 2.17
C THR A 211 0.08 -11.20 1.69
N LYS A 212 0.06 -11.46 0.40
CA LYS A 212 1.02 -12.34 -0.26
C LYS A 212 1.32 -11.81 -1.66
N ALA A 213 2.55 -11.99 -2.11
CA ALA A 213 2.93 -11.71 -3.48
C ALA A 213 4.06 -12.64 -3.92
N ALA A 214 4.02 -12.97 -5.18
CA ALA A 214 5.09 -13.72 -5.84
C ALA A 214 5.40 -13.06 -7.18
N TYR A 215 6.69 -12.87 -7.46
CA TYR A 215 7.16 -12.25 -8.70
C TYR A 215 8.23 -13.14 -9.31
N ILE A 216 8.15 -13.29 -10.61
CA ILE A 216 9.13 -13.97 -11.46
C ILE A 216 9.75 -12.94 -12.38
N LYS A 217 11.08 -12.92 -12.45
CA LYS A 217 11.83 -12.11 -13.40
C LYS A 217 12.53 -13.03 -14.39
N ILE A 218 12.31 -12.79 -15.67
CA ILE A 218 12.97 -13.44 -16.80
C ILE A 218 13.96 -12.45 -17.39
N GLY A 219 15.24 -12.85 -17.41
CA GLY A 219 16.38 -12.03 -17.84
C GLY A 219 17.64 -12.50 -17.13
N ASN A 220 18.79 -12.54 -17.81
CA ASN A 220 19.97 -13.14 -17.22
C ASN A 220 20.56 -12.22 -16.13
N SER A 221 20.51 -12.67 -14.88
CA SER A 221 21.04 -11.92 -13.73
C SER A 221 22.58 -12.00 -13.58
N TYR A 222 23.24 -12.87 -14.33
CA TYR A 222 24.72 -13.03 -14.29
C TYR A 222 25.41 -12.35 -15.44
N ARG A 223 24.66 -11.88 -16.44
CA ARG A 223 25.18 -11.17 -17.61
C ARG A 223 24.33 -9.94 -17.84
N PHE A 224 24.95 -8.89 -18.36
CA PHE A 224 24.19 -7.74 -18.81
C PHE A 224 23.21 -8.14 -19.92
N MET A 225 21.93 -7.85 -19.68
CA MET A 225 20.87 -8.00 -20.66
C MET A 225 20.03 -6.74 -20.68
N PRO A 226 19.91 -6.09 -21.83
CA PRO A 226 19.15 -4.84 -21.92
C PRO A 226 17.63 -5.07 -21.77
N VAL A 227 17.14 -6.29 -21.93
CA VAL A 227 15.71 -6.60 -21.84
C VAL A 227 15.45 -7.62 -20.74
N SER A 228 14.47 -7.33 -19.88
CA SER A 228 13.96 -8.28 -18.90
C SER A 228 12.45 -8.12 -18.72
N PHE A 229 11.79 -9.22 -18.39
CA PHE A 229 10.37 -9.26 -18.13
C PHE A 229 10.11 -9.69 -16.69
N GLU A 230 9.21 -8.99 -16.00
CA GLU A 230 8.77 -9.29 -14.66
C GLU A 230 7.26 -9.54 -14.67
N PHE A 231 6.83 -10.60 -14.01
CA PHE A 231 5.44 -10.96 -13.86
C PHE A 231 5.18 -11.35 -12.42
N GLY A 232 4.05 -10.93 -11.85
CA GLY A 232 3.70 -11.23 -10.48
C GLY A 232 2.20 -11.28 -10.22
N LEU A 233 1.89 -11.88 -9.09
CA LEU A 233 0.57 -11.89 -8.50
C LEU A 233 0.67 -11.29 -7.10
N GLU A 234 -0.07 -10.22 -6.86
CA GLU A 234 -0.28 -9.61 -5.56
C GLU A 234 -1.67 -9.98 -5.05
N MET A 235 -1.79 -10.42 -3.83
CA MET A 235 -3.08 -10.70 -3.20
C MET A 235 -3.12 -10.22 -1.77
N ALA A 236 -4.31 -9.85 -1.34
CA ALA A 236 -4.60 -9.47 0.03
C ALA A 236 -5.97 -9.96 0.46
N ALA A 237 -6.15 -10.17 1.77
CA ALA A 237 -7.41 -10.59 2.36
C ALA A 237 -7.62 -9.94 3.72
N GLN A 238 -8.82 -9.40 3.96
CA GLN A 238 -9.31 -9.05 5.29
C GLN A 238 -10.16 -10.19 5.82
N PHE A 239 -9.94 -10.63 7.05
CA PHE A 239 -10.64 -11.75 7.66
C PHE A 239 -10.75 -11.59 9.18
N GLY A 240 -11.60 -12.40 9.81
CA GLY A 240 -11.78 -12.37 11.26
C GLY A 240 -12.34 -11.06 11.79
N GLY A 241 -12.29 -10.90 13.10
CA GLY A 241 -12.87 -9.75 13.78
C GLY A 241 -14.39 -9.82 13.88
N THR A 242 -15.00 -8.68 14.19
CA THR A 242 -16.45 -8.53 14.33
C THR A 242 -16.92 -7.33 13.54
N THR A 243 -17.91 -7.51 12.70
CA THR A 243 -18.59 -6.45 11.96
C THR A 243 -19.82 -6.01 12.74
N PHE A 244 -19.93 -4.71 12.93
CA PHE A 244 -21.10 -4.07 13.53
C PHE A 244 -21.83 -3.31 12.43
N MET A 245 -23.03 -3.73 12.10
CA MET A 245 -23.95 -2.97 11.27
C MET A 245 -24.53 -1.88 12.16
N GLY A 246 -24.19 -0.63 11.92
CA GLY A 246 -24.61 0.48 12.76
C GLY A 246 -26.13 0.62 12.86
N SER A 247 -26.61 1.53 13.72
CA SER A 247 -28.04 1.71 14.00
C SER A 247 -28.89 1.98 12.75
N GLU A 248 -28.33 2.66 11.75
CA GLU A 248 -29.00 2.95 10.48
C GLU A 248 -29.05 1.75 9.52
N MET A 249 -28.31 0.68 9.82
CA MET A 249 -28.21 -0.54 9.00
C MET A 249 -28.77 -1.79 9.70
N GLY A 250 -29.67 -1.59 10.69
CA GLY A 250 -30.34 -2.67 11.41
C GLY A 250 -29.59 -3.21 12.63
N GLY A 251 -28.41 -2.68 12.96
CA GLY A 251 -27.70 -2.96 14.22
C GLY A 251 -27.18 -4.39 14.41
N ALA A 252 -27.14 -5.21 13.37
CA ALA A 252 -26.66 -6.59 13.47
C ALA A 252 -25.17 -6.65 13.84
N ILE A 253 -24.80 -7.67 14.61
CA ILE A 253 -23.41 -7.96 15.00
C ILE A 253 -23.01 -9.30 14.37
N ILE A 254 -22.01 -9.29 13.53
CA ILE A 254 -21.58 -10.43 12.74
C ILE A 254 -20.13 -10.77 13.11
N LYS A 255 -19.92 -11.98 13.61
CA LYS A 255 -18.59 -12.50 13.89
C LYS A 255 -18.03 -13.14 12.62
N ASN A 256 -16.98 -12.54 12.06
CA ASN A 256 -16.35 -13.03 10.84
C ASN A 256 -15.48 -14.25 11.10
N GLU A 257 -15.30 -15.10 10.09
CA GLU A 257 -14.45 -16.26 10.18
C GLU A 257 -13.00 -15.85 10.49
N GLY A 258 -12.47 -16.37 11.59
CA GLY A 258 -11.13 -16.06 12.09
C GLY A 258 -10.36 -17.30 12.55
N GLY A 259 -9.32 -17.07 13.35
CA GLY A 259 -8.44 -18.14 13.85
C GLY A 259 -7.67 -18.83 12.71
N ILE A 260 -7.25 -20.08 12.95
CA ILE A 260 -6.44 -20.87 12.00
C ILE A 260 -7.19 -21.11 10.69
N LYS A 261 -8.51 -21.35 10.77
CA LYS A 261 -9.36 -21.55 9.59
C LYS A 261 -9.41 -20.30 8.71
N GLY A 262 -9.66 -19.12 9.30
CA GLY A 262 -9.64 -17.86 8.56
C GLY A 262 -8.25 -17.53 8.00
N MET A 263 -7.17 -17.82 8.73
CA MET A 263 -5.80 -17.67 8.20
C MET A 263 -5.55 -18.56 6.97
N TRP A 264 -6.07 -19.81 6.99
CA TRP A 264 -5.94 -20.71 5.86
C TRP A 264 -6.73 -20.25 4.64
N HIS A 265 -8.00 -19.81 4.83
CA HIS A 265 -8.83 -19.30 3.73
C HIS A 265 -8.32 -17.96 3.17
N ALA A 266 -7.64 -17.15 3.98
CA ALA A 266 -6.95 -15.95 3.49
C ALA A 266 -5.71 -16.30 2.64
N LEU A 267 -5.00 -17.40 2.97
CA LEU A 267 -3.85 -17.88 2.19
C LEU A 267 -4.31 -18.57 0.90
N ILE A 268 -5.24 -19.50 1.00
CA ILE A 268 -5.82 -20.22 -0.12
C ILE A 268 -7.32 -19.91 -0.12
N PRO A 269 -7.78 -19.06 -1.07
CA PRO A 269 -9.17 -18.66 -1.13
C PRO A 269 -10.12 -19.86 -1.06
N GLY A 270 -11.07 -19.81 -0.14
CA GLY A 270 -12.02 -20.90 0.10
C GLY A 270 -12.99 -20.56 1.23
N GLY A 271 -13.85 -21.52 1.61
CA GLY A 271 -14.94 -21.28 2.55
C GLY A 271 -16.09 -20.52 1.88
N GLY A 272 -17.00 -19.98 2.66
CA GLY A 272 -18.11 -19.15 2.21
C GLY A 272 -18.59 -18.26 3.35
N ASP A 273 -19.06 -17.07 3.04
CA ASP A 273 -19.68 -16.20 4.01
C ASP A 273 -21.12 -16.68 4.30
N SER A 274 -21.40 -16.94 5.57
CA SER A 274 -22.72 -17.45 6.04
C SER A 274 -23.88 -16.49 5.76
N THR A 275 -23.58 -15.24 5.43
CA THR A 275 -24.56 -14.18 5.11
C THR A 275 -24.77 -14.01 3.61
N ASP A 276 -24.02 -14.74 2.78
CA ASP A 276 -24.17 -14.69 1.33
C ASP A 276 -25.37 -15.56 0.94
N GLY A 277 -26.48 -14.91 0.62
CA GLY A 277 -27.71 -15.56 0.16
C GLY A 277 -27.70 -15.95 -1.32
N ALA A 278 -26.57 -15.77 -2.01
CA ALA A 278 -26.43 -16.08 -3.41
C ALA A 278 -26.31 -17.59 -3.66
N ALA A 279 -26.72 -18.04 -4.84
CA ALA A 279 -26.55 -19.42 -5.28
C ALA A 279 -25.06 -19.84 -5.35
N TYR A 280 -24.16 -18.86 -5.46
CA TYR A 280 -22.71 -19.04 -5.42
C TYR A 280 -22.14 -18.28 -4.21
N GLN A 281 -21.44 -18.98 -3.33
CA GLN A 281 -20.78 -18.37 -2.18
C GLN A 281 -19.37 -17.93 -2.56
N ASN A 282 -19.07 -16.66 -2.35
CA ASN A 282 -17.71 -16.14 -2.44
C ASN A 282 -16.81 -16.76 -1.37
N ALA A 283 -15.49 -16.74 -1.59
CA ALA A 283 -14.54 -17.13 -0.56
C ALA A 283 -14.71 -16.26 0.68
N SER A 284 -14.51 -16.89 1.85
CA SER A 284 -14.62 -16.19 3.13
C SER A 284 -13.63 -15.02 3.23
N GLY A 285 -14.13 -13.88 3.72
CA GLY A 285 -13.36 -12.65 3.88
C GLY A 285 -13.35 -11.75 2.64
N ASN A 286 -12.83 -10.53 2.80
CA ASN A 286 -12.64 -9.59 1.69
C ASN A 286 -11.32 -9.90 0.98
N GLN A 287 -11.37 -10.54 -0.18
CA GLN A 287 -10.20 -10.95 -0.95
C GLN A 287 -10.08 -10.12 -2.22
N LEU A 288 -8.86 -9.66 -2.50
CA LEU A 288 -8.56 -8.86 -3.68
C LEU A 288 -7.12 -9.10 -4.15
N GLY A 289 -6.82 -8.72 -5.36
CA GLY A 289 -5.48 -8.88 -5.91
C GLY A 289 -5.25 -8.17 -7.23
N SER A 290 -4.04 -8.34 -7.74
CA SER A 290 -3.61 -7.82 -9.03
C SER A 290 -2.66 -8.78 -9.72
N TRP A 291 -2.86 -8.99 -11.00
CA TRP A 291 -1.81 -9.43 -11.89
C TRP A 291 -0.96 -8.23 -12.29
N VAL A 292 0.33 -8.29 -12.00
CA VAL A 292 1.27 -7.22 -12.29
C VAL A 292 2.36 -7.70 -13.23
N MET A 293 2.69 -6.88 -14.20
CA MET A 293 3.73 -7.20 -15.18
C MET A 293 4.53 -5.97 -15.57
N ARG A 294 5.81 -6.18 -15.91
CA ARG A 294 6.70 -5.12 -16.34
C ARG A 294 7.73 -5.64 -17.34
N LEU A 295 7.80 -5.00 -18.48
CA LEU A 295 8.84 -5.19 -19.48
C LEU A 295 9.85 -4.05 -19.36
N ASN A 296 11.11 -4.38 -19.15
CA ASN A 296 12.19 -3.43 -18.96
C ASN A 296 13.14 -3.44 -20.16
N PHE A 297 13.49 -2.24 -20.60
CA PHE A 297 14.54 -1.97 -21.57
C PHE A 297 15.58 -1.09 -20.90
N ASP A 298 16.78 -1.59 -20.68
CA ASP A 298 17.85 -0.91 -19.95
C ASP A 298 19.09 -0.76 -20.84
N TYR A 299 19.27 0.44 -21.37
CA TYR A 299 20.40 0.82 -22.23
C TYR A 299 21.26 1.87 -21.54
N ASP A 300 22.44 2.14 -22.08
CA ASP A 300 23.43 3.03 -21.45
C ASP A 300 22.90 4.44 -21.20
N SER A 301 22.14 5.00 -22.15
CA SER A 301 21.64 6.39 -22.09
C SER A 301 20.22 6.52 -21.56
N TRP A 302 19.42 5.46 -21.56
CA TRP A 302 18.04 5.47 -21.14
C TRP A 302 17.56 4.13 -20.60
N TYR A 303 16.52 4.17 -19.81
CA TYR A 303 15.76 3.02 -19.34
C TYR A 303 14.27 3.26 -19.60
N LEU A 304 13.57 2.24 -20.10
CA LEU A 304 12.13 2.25 -20.28
C LEU A 304 11.51 1.02 -19.63
N GLY A 305 10.62 1.24 -18.68
CA GLY A 305 9.74 0.22 -18.13
C GLY A 305 8.31 0.39 -18.65
N VAL A 306 7.78 -0.64 -19.30
CA VAL A 306 6.37 -0.71 -19.68
C VAL A 306 5.68 -1.66 -18.72
N TYR A 307 4.64 -1.20 -18.01
CA TYR A 307 3.99 -2.03 -16.99
C TYR A 307 2.48 -2.02 -17.10
N ALA A 308 1.89 -3.08 -16.58
CA ALA A 308 0.47 -3.24 -16.46
C ALA A 308 0.11 -3.86 -15.11
N ASP A 309 -1.02 -3.43 -14.55
CA ASP A 309 -1.59 -3.93 -13.30
C ASP A 309 -3.08 -4.16 -13.53
N GLN A 310 -3.49 -5.43 -13.51
CA GLN A 310 -4.88 -5.84 -13.65
C GLN A 310 -5.44 -6.20 -12.28
N PHE A 311 -6.24 -5.32 -11.74
CA PHE A 311 -6.92 -5.53 -10.47
C PHE A 311 -8.11 -6.47 -10.61
N PHE A 312 -8.33 -7.28 -9.60
CA PHE A 312 -9.50 -8.11 -9.43
C PHE A 312 -9.94 -8.14 -7.97
N GLU A 313 -11.22 -8.28 -7.76
CA GLU A 313 -11.78 -8.60 -6.46
C GLU A 313 -12.32 -10.02 -6.51
N ASP A 314 -12.26 -10.71 -5.37
CA ASP A 314 -12.57 -12.11 -5.21
C ASP A 314 -11.71 -13.10 -6.03
N HIS A 315 -11.55 -14.30 -5.50
CA HIS A 315 -10.73 -15.35 -6.12
C HIS A 315 -11.35 -15.90 -7.42
N SER A 316 -12.65 -15.70 -7.62
CA SER A 316 -13.40 -16.14 -8.80
C SER A 316 -12.86 -15.58 -10.11
N MET A 317 -12.17 -14.42 -10.04
CA MET A 317 -11.45 -13.81 -11.17
C MET A 317 -10.08 -14.43 -11.45
N LEU A 318 -9.57 -15.33 -10.59
CA LEU A 318 -8.21 -15.87 -10.74
C LEU A 318 -8.09 -16.97 -11.80
N THR A 319 -9.05 -17.88 -11.90
CA THR A 319 -8.94 -19.06 -12.77
C THR A 319 -10.30 -19.71 -13.01
N HIS A 320 -11.13 -19.19 -13.88
CA HIS A 320 -12.26 -19.98 -14.35
C HIS A 320 -12.08 -20.35 -15.81
N LEU A 321 -11.46 -21.51 -16.01
CA LEU A 321 -11.70 -22.31 -17.22
C LEU A 321 -12.94 -23.18 -16.91
N GLY A 322 -14.08 -22.54 -16.63
CA GLY A 322 -15.32 -23.24 -16.33
C GLY A 322 -15.84 -23.94 -17.58
N ASN A 323 -16.08 -25.22 -17.45
CA ASN A 323 -16.85 -25.97 -18.42
C ASN A 323 -18.34 -26.02 -18.03
N ASP A 324 -18.73 -25.22 -17.04
CA ASP A 324 -20.04 -25.27 -16.41
C ASP A 324 -20.95 -24.22 -17.02
N GLY A 325 -21.90 -24.64 -17.77
CA GLY A 325 -22.95 -23.81 -18.37
C GLY A 325 -24.24 -24.58 -18.47
N TYR A 326 -25.31 -23.88 -18.74
CA TYR A 326 -26.63 -24.49 -18.95
C TYR A 326 -27.13 -24.24 -20.34
N GLY A 327 -27.98 -25.15 -20.84
CA GLY A 327 -28.63 -25.03 -22.13
C GLY A 327 -29.66 -23.89 -22.15
N THR A 328 -30.25 -23.68 -23.32
CA THR A 328 -31.31 -22.69 -23.55
C THR A 328 -32.65 -23.38 -23.80
N GLY A 329 -33.79 -22.69 -23.65
CA GLY A 329 -35.11 -23.24 -23.83
C GLY A 329 -35.39 -24.41 -22.88
N ASP A 330 -35.86 -25.53 -23.42
CA ASP A 330 -36.18 -26.73 -22.63
C ASP A 330 -34.98 -27.34 -21.91
N GLN A 331 -33.76 -26.99 -22.32
CA GLN A 331 -32.50 -27.43 -21.69
C GLN A 331 -31.98 -26.46 -20.63
N TRP A 332 -32.76 -25.49 -20.20
CA TRP A 332 -32.34 -24.45 -19.27
C TRP A 332 -31.69 -24.98 -17.96
N ASN A 333 -32.11 -26.18 -17.54
CA ASN A 333 -31.60 -26.84 -16.34
C ASN A 333 -30.65 -28.02 -16.67
N THR A 334 -30.22 -28.14 -17.90
CA THR A 334 -29.29 -29.18 -18.35
C THR A 334 -27.89 -28.61 -18.42
N MET A 335 -26.97 -29.16 -17.62
CA MET A 335 -25.56 -28.73 -17.62
C MET A 335 -24.91 -29.13 -18.94
N ILE A 336 -24.34 -28.17 -19.65
CA ILE A 336 -23.62 -28.36 -20.89
C ILE A 336 -22.23 -27.78 -20.82
N THR A 337 -21.29 -28.37 -21.56
CA THR A 337 -19.92 -27.86 -21.61
C THR A 337 -19.87 -26.55 -22.41
N LYS A 338 -19.65 -25.44 -21.71
CA LYS A 338 -19.36 -24.14 -22.33
C LYS A 338 -18.00 -23.65 -21.88
N ARG A 339 -17.19 -23.20 -22.84
CA ARG A 339 -15.92 -22.55 -22.53
C ARG A 339 -16.13 -21.04 -22.43
N TYR A 340 -15.97 -20.50 -21.24
CA TYR A 340 -16.03 -19.05 -21.03
C TYR A 340 -14.64 -18.50 -20.81
N PHE A 341 -14.31 -17.44 -21.53
CA PHE A 341 -13.27 -16.51 -21.10
C PHE A 341 -13.91 -15.57 -20.08
N VAL A 342 -13.69 -15.86 -18.80
CA VAL A 342 -14.33 -15.20 -17.67
C VAL A 342 -13.75 -13.81 -17.42
N TYR A 343 -12.57 -13.51 -17.97
CA TYR A 343 -11.92 -12.23 -17.74
C TYR A 343 -12.41 -11.16 -18.71
N SER A 344 -13.11 -10.15 -18.20
CA SER A 344 -13.16 -8.90 -18.90
C SER A 344 -11.79 -8.20 -18.74
N PHE A 345 -10.90 -8.35 -19.70
CA PHE A 345 -9.64 -7.60 -19.76
C PHE A 345 -9.87 -6.11 -19.99
N LYS A 346 -10.80 -5.47 -19.26
CA LYS A 346 -11.23 -4.11 -19.49
C LYS A 346 -10.71 -3.11 -18.47
N ASP A 347 -10.41 -3.58 -17.26
CA ASP A 347 -9.93 -2.75 -16.18
C ASP A 347 -8.43 -2.97 -15.98
N TRP A 348 -7.65 -1.91 -16.23
CA TRP A 348 -6.21 -1.91 -16.23
C TRP A 348 -5.64 -0.61 -15.70
N GLN A 349 -4.49 -0.69 -15.08
CA GLN A 349 -3.52 0.40 -15.00
C GLN A 349 -2.38 0.06 -15.94
N LEU A 350 -2.20 0.84 -16.98
CA LEU A 350 -1.11 0.73 -17.95
C LEU A 350 -0.16 1.89 -17.73
N GLY A 351 1.15 1.64 -17.72
CA GLY A 351 2.12 2.69 -17.44
C GLY A 351 3.43 2.56 -18.23
N LEU A 352 4.06 3.70 -18.42
CA LEU A 352 5.40 3.89 -18.97
C LEU A 352 6.26 4.60 -17.92
N ASP A 353 7.48 4.13 -17.67
CA ASP A 353 8.49 4.73 -16.80
C ASP A 353 9.76 4.91 -17.60
N LEU A 354 9.99 6.11 -18.13
CA LEU A 354 11.16 6.49 -18.90
C LEU A 354 12.16 7.24 -18.02
N ARG A 355 13.41 6.76 -17.98
CA ARG A 355 14.52 7.41 -17.29
C ARG A 355 15.62 7.74 -18.29
N LEU A 356 15.98 9.00 -18.37
CA LEU A 356 17.05 9.54 -19.20
C LEU A 356 18.30 9.69 -18.33
N LYS A 357 19.27 8.76 -18.46
CA LYS A 357 20.42 8.66 -17.55
C LYS A 357 21.39 9.83 -17.66
N ASN A 358 21.40 10.51 -18.79
CA ASN A 358 22.31 11.62 -19.09
C ASN A 358 21.64 13.01 -19.04
N ALA A 359 20.33 13.05 -18.75
CA ALA A 359 19.60 14.31 -18.59
C ALA A 359 19.51 14.69 -17.11
N THR A 360 19.59 15.99 -16.83
CA THR A 360 19.52 16.53 -15.46
C THR A 360 18.18 17.23 -15.19
N TRP A 361 17.74 18.11 -16.08
CA TRP A 361 16.53 18.89 -15.88
C TRP A 361 15.25 18.06 -15.89
N LEU A 362 15.17 17.08 -16.79
CA LEU A 362 14.05 16.15 -16.86
C LEU A 362 14.64 14.76 -17.12
N ASN A 363 14.78 13.99 -16.08
CA ASN A 363 15.43 12.68 -16.16
C ASN A 363 14.48 11.50 -15.90
N ASN A 364 13.28 11.74 -15.39
CA ASN A 364 12.33 10.69 -15.09
C ASN A 364 10.91 11.12 -15.49
N ILE A 365 10.22 10.30 -16.27
CA ILE A 365 8.88 10.54 -16.81
C ILE A 365 8.04 9.29 -16.59
N VAL A 366 6.89 9.43 -15.93
CA VAL A 366 5.89 8.38 -15.82
C VAL A 366 4.61 8.85 -16.50
N LEU A 367 4.02 7.99 -17.31
CA LEU A 367 2.71 8.18 -17.91
C LEU A 367 1.84 6.96 -17.62
N GLU A 368 0.66 7.16 -17.04
CA GLU A 368 -0.28 6.09 -16.73
C GLU A 368 -1.67 6.38 -17.28
N TYR A 369 -2.32 5.32 -17.73
CA TYR A 369 -3.76 5.29 -17.98
C TYR A 369 -4.40 4.23 -17.11
N ILE A 370 -5.46 4.59 -16.40
CA ILE A 370 -6.14 3.72 -15.44
C ILE A 370 -7.62 3.69 -15.81
N THR A 371 -8.19 2.50 -15.86
CA THR A 371 -9.63 2.30 -15.94
C THR A 371 -10.07 1.23 -14.96
N THR A 372 -11.11 1.56 -14.19
CA THR A 372 -11.78 0.68 -13.23
C THR A 372 -13.29 0.69 -13.46
N LYS A 373 -13.69 1.13 -14.65
CA LYS A 373 -15.08 1.44 -14.97
C LYS A 373 -15.97 0.22 -15.05
N TYR A 374 -15.41 -0.93 -15.46
CA TYR A 374 -16.19 -2.11 -15.79
C TYR A 374 -16.39 -3.05 -14.60
N GLN A 375 -15.43 -3.14 -13.69
CA GLN A 375 -15.46 -3.97 -12.47
C GLN A 375 -16.02 -5.36 -12.74
N GLY A 376 -15.32 -6.13 -13.58
CA GLY A 376 -15.68 -7.50 -13.86
C GLY A 376 -15.66 -8.30 -12.56
N GLY A 377 -16.77 -8.93 -12.24
CA GLY A 377 -16.96 -9.73 -11.04
C GLY A 377 -17.10 -11.21 -11.32
N PRO A 378 -17.43 -11.99 -10.30
CA PRO A 378 -17.61 -13.43 -10.43
C PRO A 378 -18.71 -13.76 -11.43
N VAL A 379 -18.47 -14.82 -12.18
CA VAL A 379 -19.48 -15.37 -13.10
C VAL A 379 -20.42 -16.25 -12.28
N TYR A 380 -21.65 -15.81 -12.13
CA TYR A 380 -22.72 -16.62 -11.58
C TYR A 380 -23.46 -17.32 -12.72
N HIS A 381 -23.53 -18.64 -12.65
CA HIS A 381 -24.45 -19.42 -13.45
C HIS A 381 -25.82 -19.46 -12.74
N ASP A 382 -26.46 -18.32 -12.66
CA ASP A 382 -27.84 -18.22 -12.17
C ASP A 382 -28.75 -18.45 -13.36
N HIS A 383 -29.28 -19.67 -13.48
CA HIS A 383 -30.11 -20.07 -14.56
C HIS A 383 -31.59 -20.15 -14.15
N THR A 384 -32.42 -19.67 -15.00
CA THR A 384 -33.87 -19.75 -14.88
C THR A 384 -34.49 -20.16 -16.23
N PRO A 385 -35.75 -20.57 -16.28
CA PRO A 385 -36.42 -20.86 -17.57
C PRO A 385 -36.36 -19.68 -18.56
N ALA A 386 -36.32 -18.44 -18.06
CA ALA A 386 -36.27 -17.24 -18.90
C ALA A 386 -34.85 -16.81 -19.25
N ILE A 387 -33.85 -17.14 -18.40
CA ILE A 387 -32.45 -16.72 -18.51
C ILE A 387 -31.59 -17.96 -18.32
N SER A 388 -31.14 -18.56 -19.41
CA SER A 388 -30.35 -19.80 -19.39
C SER A 388 -28.90 -19.59 -18.96
N ASP A 389 -28.31 -18.42 -19.22
CA ASP A 389 -26.94 -18.06 -18.88
C ASP A 389 -26.93 -16.64 -18.32
N GLN A 390 -26.99 -16.50 -17.05
CA GLN A 390 -26.71 -15.21 -16.44
C GLN A 390 -25.25 -15.17 -16.04
N ILE A 391 -24.47 -14.41 -16.79
CA ILE A 391 -23.12 -14.02 -16.43
C ILE A 391 -23.24 -12.69 -15.71
N SER A 392 -23.39 -12.72 -14.42
CA SER A 392 -23.33 -11.52 -13.59
C SER A 392 -21.86 -11.26 -13.24
N GLY A 393 -21.35 -10.09 -13.58
CA GLY A 393 -20.01 -9.70 -13.26
C GLY A 393 -19.99 -8.27 -12.76
N ARG A 394 -20.52 -7.99 -11.57
CA ARG A 394 -20.37 -6.69 -10.93
C ARG A 394 -19.66 -6.86 -9.62
N ASP A 395 -18.39 -6.48 -9.58
CA ASP A 395 -17.67 -6.25 -8.34
C ASP A 395 -17.87 -4.81 -7.86
N ASN A 396 -17.50 -4.57 -6.63
CA ASN A 396 -17.54 -3.27 -6.00
C ASN A 396 -16.15 -2.96 -5.43
N TYR A 397 -15.18 -2.70 -6.32
CA TYR A 397 -13.76 -2.60 -6.00
C TYR A 397 -13.49 -1.77 -4.74
N TYR A 398 -12.70 -2.34 -3.81
CA TYR A 398 -12.36 -1.82 -2.49
C TYR A 398 -13.51 -1.76 -1.48
N ASN A 399 -14.72 -2.13 -1.85
CA ASN A 399 -15.86 -2.25 -0.94
C ASN A 399 -16.16 -3.72 -0.66
N HIS A 400 -16.79 -4.00 0.46
CA HIS A 400 -17.24 -5.34 0.82
C HIS A 400 -18.51 -5.25 1.67
N HIS A 401 -19.37 -6.27 1.62
CA HIS A 401 -20.63 -6.27 2.34
C HIS A 401 -20.46 -6.44 3.87
N LEU A 402 -19.40 -7.09 4.35
CA LEU A 402 -19.09 -7.26 5.78
C LEU A 402 -18.00 -6.32 6.26
N PHE A 403 -16.84 -6.29 5.59
CA PHE A 403 -15.70 -5.47 5.99
C PHE A 403 -15.86 -4.01 5.55
N THR A 404 -15.12 -3.12 6.19
CA THR A 404 -15.10 -1.68 5.85
C THR A 404 -14.28 -1.35 4.60
N GLY A 405 -14.02 -2.36 3.77
CA GLY A 405 -13.33 -2.24 2.51
C GLY A 405 -11.79 -2.16 2.64
N TRP A 406 -11.11 -1.97 1.50
CA TRP A 406 -9.66 -1.96 1.40
C TRP A 406 -9.08 -0.62 1.87
N GLN A 407 -9.17 -0.36 3.18
CA GLN A 407 -8.73 0.87 3.83
C GLN A 407 -8.04 0.61 5.18
N HIS A 408 -7.24 1.57 5.64
CA HIS A 408 -6.70 1.64 7.00
C HIS A 408 -6.61 3.10 7.44
N TRP A 409 -7.21 3.43 8.58
CA TRP A 409 -7.37 4.79 9.08
C TRP A 409 -8.08 5.74 8.08
N GLY A 410 -9.04 5.19 7.33
CA GLY A 410 -9.84 5.92 6.36
C GLY A 410 -9.18 6.23 5.02
N GLN A 411 -7.94 5.82 4.82
CA GLN A 411 -7.26 5.90 3.54
C GLN A 411 -7.24 4.54 2.85
N VAL A 412 -7.53 4.49 1.56
CA VAL A 412 -7.42 3.25 0.78
C VAL A 412 -5.99 2.73 0.80
N MET A 413 -5.81 1.41 0.94
CA MET A 413 -4.49 0.77 1.02
C MET A 413 -3.84 0.55 -0.35
N GLY A 414 -4.62 0.65 -1.42
CA GLY A 414 -4.14 0.60 -2.80
C GLY A 414 -3.97 1.98 -3.43
N ASN A 415 -4.50 2.16 -4.65
CA ASN A 415 -4.35 3.38 -5.45
C ASN A 415 -5.20 4.53 -4.89
N PRO A 416 -4.63 5.72 -4.61
CA PRO A 416 -5.35 6.85 -4.03
C PRO A 416 -6.41 7.51 -4.94
N LEU A 417 -6.48 7.14 -6.22
CA LEU A 417 -7.53 7.62 -7.12
C LEU A 417 -8.90 7.00 -6.84
N TYR A 418 -8.96 5.90 -6.10
CA TYR A 418 -10.18 5.47 -5.42
C TYR A 418 -10.47 6.45 -4.28
N LEU A 419 -11.69 6.98 -4.25
CA LEU A 419 -12.05 8.01 -3.26
C LEU A 419 -12.03 7.43 -1.85
N SER A 420 -11.01 7.77 -1.09
CA SER A 420 -10.82 7.27 0.28
C SER A 420 -12.00 7.61 1.19
N PRO A 421 -12.39 6.71 2.13
CA PRO A 421 -13.48 6.98 3.08
C PRO A 421 -13.36 8.27 3.90
N LEU A 422 -12.15 8.78 4.11
CA LEU A 422 -11.94 10.07 4.80
C LEU A 422 -12.65 11.26 4.12
N TYR A 423 -12.98 11.17 2.83
CA TYR A 423 -13.74 12.20 2.11
C TYR A 423 -15.25 12.12 2.38
N ASN A 424 -15.74 11.12 3.11
CA ASN A 424 -17.15 10.95 3.41
C ASN A 424 -17.52 11.69 4.70
N GLU A 425 -17.97 12.94 4.57
CA GLU A 425 -18.29 13.82 5.70
C GLU A 425 -19.41 13.25 6.62
N GLU A 426 -20.32 12.44 6.06
CA GLU A 426 -21.39 11.80 6.80
C GLU A 426 -20.94 10.63 7.69
N GLY A 427 -19.65 10.25 7.66
CA GLY A 427 -19.09 9.20 8.51
C GLY A 427 -19.36 7.78 8.01
N THR A 428 -19.45 7.58 6.70
CA THR A 428 -19.56 6.23 6.10
C THR A 428 -18.21 5.73 5.64
N ILE A 429 -17.79 4.55 6.13
CA ILE A 429 -16.55 3.92 5.67
C ILE A 429 -16.85 3.11 4.41
N MET A 430 -16.77 3.77 3.27
CA MET A 430 -17.04 3.22 1.95
C MET A 430 -16.30 4.02 0.87
N VAL A 431 -15.82 3.35 -0.16
CA VAL A 431 -15.26 3.97 -1.36
C VAL A 431 -16.41 4.34 -2.31
N LYS A 432 -16.82 5.61 -2.31
CA LYS A 432 -17.97 6.10 -3.10
C LYS A 432 -17.67 6.35 -4.57
N ASN A 433 -16.40 6.40 -4.95
CA ASN A 433 -15.99 6.48 -6.35
C ASN A 433 -14.90 5.45 -6.60
N ASN A 434 -15.31 4.24 -6.98
CA ASN A 434 -14.42 3.15 -7.35
C ASN A 434 -14.44 2.85 -8.86
N ARG A 435 -15.40 3.43 -9.60
CA ARG A 435 -15.49 3.35 -11.05
C ARG A 435 -15.00 4.65 -11.66
N PHE A 436 -13.86 4.61 -12.33
CA PHE A 436 -13.28 5.81 -12.94
C PHE A 436 -12.38 5.47 -14.14
N THR A 437 -12.04 6.50 -14.88
CA THR A 437 -10.90 6.51 -15.80
C THR A 437 -9.99 7.67 -15.42
N ALA A 438 -8.68 7.48 -15.55
CA ALA A 438 -7.72 8.51 -15.23
C ALA A 438 -6.49 8.47 -16.15
N TRP A 439 -5.95 9.64 -16.43
CA TRP A 439 -4.60 9.85 -16.96
C TRP A 439 -3.75 10.47 -15.87
N HIS A 440 -2.57 9.89 -15.64
CA HIS A 440 -1.63 10.41 -14.67
C HIS A 440 -0.26 10.61 -15.32
N ILE A 441 0.36 11.73 -15.02
CA ILE A 441 1.69 12.11 -15.49
C ILE A 441 2.53 12.47 -14.28
N GLY A 442 3.68 11.84 -14.16
CA GLY A 442 4.72 12.17 -13.20
C GLY A 442 6.00 12.57 -13.90
N LEU A 443 6.58 13.69 -13.50
CA LEU A 443 7.84 14.21 -14.04
C LEU A 443 8.80 14.49 -12.90
N ALA A 444 10.08 14.15 -13.04
CA ALA A 444 11.11 14.54 -12.09
C ALA A 444 12.43 14.88 -12.77
N GLY A 445 13.25 15.62 -12.06
CA GLY A 445 14.59 15.99 -12.49
C GLY A 445 15.47 16.45 -11.35
N ASP A 446 16.78 16.40 -11.63
CA ASP A 446 17.87 16.82 -10.73
C ASP A 446 18.69 17.91 -11.44
N PRO A 447 18.21 19.19 -11.48
CA PRO A 447 18.89 20.28 -12.17
C PRO A 447 20.35 20.45 -11.73
N ASN A 448 20.63 20.13 -10.48
CA ASN A 448 21.97 20.01 -9.92
C ASN A 448 21.98 18.98 -8.78
N TYR A 449 23.16 18.67 -8.26
CA TYR A 449 23.39 17.65 -7.22
C TYR A 449 22.58 17.90 -5.91
N TYR A 450 22.17 19.12 -5.65
CA TYR A 450 21.49 19.51 -4.40
C TYR A 450 19.99 19.71 -4.55
N LEU A 451 19.49 19.85 -5.78
CA LEU A 451 18.10 20.17 -6.06
C LEU A 451 17.43 19.05 -6.81
N HIS A 452 16.41 18.49 -6.21
CA HIS A 452 15.49 17.53 -6.81
C HIS A 452 14.10 18.14 -6.92
N TYR A 453 13.39 17.93 -8.03
CA TYR A 453 12.00 18.33 -8.14
C TYR A 453 11.15 17.24 -8.78
N ARG A 454 9.84 17.30 -8.49
CA ARG A 454 8.84 16.49 -9.19
C ARG A 454 7.54 17.26 -9.40
N VAL A 455 6.84 16.85 -10.45
CA VAL A 455 5.49 17.34 -10.79
C VAL A 455 4.60 16.12 -11.01
N LEU A 456 3.43 16.12 -10.39
CA LEU A 456 2.38 15.13 -10.62
C LEU A 456 1.14 15.82 -11.16
N ALA A 457 0.51 15.26 -12.18
CA ALA A 457 -0.73 15.78 -12.76
C ALA A 457 -1.68 14.61 -13.08
N THR A 458 -2.94 14.72 -12.69
CA THR A 458 -3.94 13.68 -12.90
C THR A 458 -5.24 14.27 -13.41
N PHE A 459 -5.74 13.72 -14.51
CA PHE A 459 -7.09 13.94 -15.01
C PHE A 459 -7.92 12.71 -14.70
N GLN A 460 -8.95 12.86 -13.90
CA GLN A 460 -9.82 11.76 -13.50
C GLN A 460 -11.27 12.05 -13.87
N LYS A 461 -11.99 11.00 -14.31
CA LYS A 461 -13.42 11.01 -14.56
C LYS A 461 -14.06 9.88 -13.75
N GLY A 462 -14.75 10.23 -12.67
CA GLY A 462 -15.44 9.32 -11.76
C GLY A 462 -16.88 9.08 -12.18
N TYR A 463 -17.33 7.84 -11.95
CA TYR A 463 -18.68 7.38 -12.29
C TYR A 463 -19.47 6.92 -11.05
N GLY A 464 -18.90 7.03 -9.84
CA GLY A 464 -19.48 6.51 -8.61
C GLY A 464 -19.23 5.02 -8.43
N THR A 465 -20.18 4.30 -7.85
CA THR A 465 -20.23 2.83 -7.78
C THR A 465 -21.33 2.30 -8.71
N TYR A 466 -21.50 0.98 -8.82
CA TYR A 466 -22.64 0.42 -9.55
C TYR A 466 -23.97 0.66 -8.81
N ASP A 467 -23.93 0.59 -7.48
CA ASP A 467 -25.14 0.74 -6.65
C ASP A 467 -25.55 2.22 -6.48
N ALA A 468 -24.57 3.13 -6.57
CA ALA A 468 -24.77 4.58 -6.49
C ALA A 468 -24.00 5.31 -7.61
N PRO A 469 -24.41 5.16 -8.87
CA PRO A 469 -23.75 5.83 -9.98
C PRO A 469 -24.02 7.34 -9.94
N TYR A 470 -23.02 8.12 -10.33
CA TYR A 470 -23.24 9.54 -10.52
C TYR A 470 -24.12 9.79 -11.73
N TRP A 471 -25.12 10.68 -11.60
CA TRP A 471 -25.98 11.07 -12.71
C TRP A 471 -25.15 11.59 -13.88
N ASP A 472 -24.24 12.54 -13.60
CA ASP A 472 -23.23 13.01 -14.52
C ASP A 472 -21.85 12.60 -14.02
N PRO A 473 -20.96 12.08 -14.87
CA PRO A 473 -19.61 11.75 -14.47
C PRO A 473 -18.86 12.98 -13.91
N LYS A 474 -18.27 12.82 -12.74
CA LYS A 474 -17.52 13.88 -12.07
C LYS A 474 -16.09 13.94 -12.60
N LYS A 475 -15.73 15.05 -13.25
CA LYS A 475 -14.38 15.31 -13.75
C LYS A 475 -13.58 16.07 -12.72
N THR A 476 -12.30 15.76 -12.61
CA THR A 476 -11.34 16.45 -11.73
C THR A 476 -9.96 16.50 -12.39
N PHE A 477 -9.26 17.59 -12.13
CA PHE A 477 -7.83 17.74 -12.39
C PHE A 477 -7.13 18.03 -11.06
N SER A 478 -6.07 17.26 -10.76
CA SER A 478 -5.25 17.39 -9.55
C SER A 478 -3.79 17.54 -9.93
N MET A 479 -3.08 18.51 -9.37
CA MET A 479 -1.68 18.79 -9.67
C MET A 479 -0.87 19.03 -8.38
N LEU A 480 0.39 18.60 -8.40
CA LEU A 480 1.43 18.88 -7.41
C LEU A 480 2.71 19.33 -8.12
N ALA A 481 3.35 20.37 -7.60
CA ALA A 481 4.74 20.71 -7.87
C ALA A 481 5.49 20.73 -6.53
N GLU A 482 6.58 19.97 -6.44
CA GLU A 482 7.39 19.79 -5.22
C GLU A 482 8.87 19.91 -5.57
N ALA A 483 9.64 20.62 -4.75
CA ALA A 483 11.08 20.72 -4.89
C ALA A 483 11.76 20.53 -3.53
N THR A 484 12.85 19.77 -3.52
CA THR A 484 13.66 19.48 -2.34
C THR A 484 15.09 19.95 -2.57
N TYR A 485 15.59 20.81 -1.68
CA TYR A 485 16.97 21.23 -1.66
C TYR A 485 17.72 20.56 -0.50
N HIS A 486 18.82 19.91 -0.79
CA HIS A 486 19.73 19.29 0.16
C HIS A 486 20.95 20.19 0.37
N PHE A 487 21.24 20.56 1.62
CA PHE A 487 22.40 21.39 1.91
C PHE A 487 23.70 20.60 1.71
N PRO A 488 24.73 21.19 1.06
CA PRO A 488 25.99 20.53 0.80
C PRO A 488 26.70 20.04 2.06
N ASP A 489 27.47 18.97 1.96
CA ASP A 489 28.17 18.34 3.08
C ASP A 489 29.28 19.22 3.69
N TYR A 490 29.83 20.17 2.94
CA TYR A 490 30.81 21.17 3.43
C TYR A 490 30.15 22.35 4.16
N HIS A 491 28.82 22.47 4.13
CA HIS A 491 28.08 23.56 4.77
C HIS A 491 27.79 23.25 6.25
N LYS A 492 27.65 24.28 7.09
CA LYS A 492 27.24 24.12 8.51
C LYS A 492 25.89 23.41 8.67
N LEU A 493 25.06 23.42 7.64
CA LEU A 493 23.76 22.74 7.59
C LEU A 493 23.85 21.34 6.93
N ARG A 494 25.00 20.70 6.97
CA ARG A 494 25.19 19.33 6.49
C ARG A 494 24.07 18.39 6.98
N GLY A 495 23.49 17.62 6.05
CA GLY A 495 22.41 16.67 6.32
C GLY A 495 21.03 17.33 6.56
N TRP A 496 20.93 18.65 6.44
CA TRP A 496 19.63 19.32 6.38
C TRP A 496 19.08 19.33 4.96
N SER A 497 17.75 19.31 4.86
CA SER A 497 17.03 19.53 3.62
C SER A 497 15.79 20.37 3.89
N ILE A 498 15.40 21.13 2.88
CA ILE A 498 14.13 21.85 2.85
C ILE A 498 13.36 21.42 1.60
N ARG A 499 12.08 21.12 1.77
CA ARG A 499 11.17 20.76 0.71
C ARG A 499 9.98 21.69 0.74
N GLY A 500 9.68 22.31 -0.41
CA GLY A 500 8.50 23.08 -0.67
C GLY A 500 7.59 22.36 -1.66
N ALA A 501 6.28 22.41 -1.44
CA ALA A 501 5.30 21.85 -2.35
C ALA A 501 4.09 22.77 -2.46
N VAL A 502 3.52 22.84 -3.67
CA VAL A 502 2.25 23.49 -3.97
C VAL A 502 1.38 22.51 -4.74
N ALA A 503 0.10 22.47 -4.42
CA ALA A 503 -0.83 21.59 -5.10
C ALA A 503 -2.22 22.21 -5.19
N PHE A 504 -2.99 21.75 -6.16
CA PHE A 504 -4.38 22.14 -6.30
C PHE A 504 -5.21 21.02 -6.92
N ASP A 505 -6.50 21.03 -6.60
CA ASP A 505 -7.54 20.26 -7.26
C ASP A 505 -8.58 21.21 -7.86
N THR A 506 -9.11 20.83 -9.01
CA THR A 506 -10.26 21.52 -9.60
C THR A 506 -11.21 20.52 -10.23
N GLY A 507 -12.50 20.68 -9.99
CA GLY A 507 -13.54 19.79 -10.50
C GLY A 507 -14.58 19.40 -9.47
N LYS A 508 -15.33 18.30 -9.76
CA LYS A 508 -16.50 17.90 -8.96
C LYS A 508 -16.25 16.70 -8.03
N LEU A 509 -15.10 16.02 -8.13
CA LEU A 509 -14.82 14.82 -7.34
C LEU A 509 -14.17 15.17 -5.99
N TYR A 510 -13.12 16.00 -6.03
CA TYR A 510 -12.40 16.46 -4.85
C TYR A 510 -12.72 17.92 -4.46
N GLY A 511 -13.57 18.61 -5.22
CA GLY A 511 -13.84 20.03 -5.01
C GLY A 511 -12.78 20.96 -5.63
N LYS A 512 -12.71 22.18 -5.13
CA LYS A 512 -11.72 23.20 -5.53
C LYS A 512 -10.81 23.47 -4.35
N ASN A 513 -9.60 22.92 -4.40
CA ASN A 513 -8.66 22.96 -3.31
C ASN A 513 -7.34 23.56 -3.76
N PHE A 514 -6.67 24.24 -2.84
CA PHE A 514 -5.30 24.72 -3.01
C PHE A 514 -4.52 24.48 -1.70
N GLY A 515 -3.26 24.12 -1.79
CA GLY A 515 -2.42 23.91 -0.62
C GLY A 515 -0.95 24.15 -0.88
N CYS A 516 -0.27 24.67 0.15
CA CYS A 516 1.17 24.82 0.22
C CYS A 516 1.69 24.02 1.39
N GLN A 517 2.84 23.37 1.22
CA GLN A 517 3.48 22.57 2.25
C GLN A 517 4.96 22.86 2.30
N VAL A 518 5.49 23.03 3.52
CA VAL A 518 6.93 23.14 3.76
C VAL A 518 7.35 22.05 4.73
N THR A 519 8.47 21.40 4.41
CA THR A 519 9.07 20.36 5.23
C THR A 519 10.54 20.68 5.42
N ILE A 520 11.01 20.65 6.65
CA ILE A 520 12.42 20.79 7.02
C ILE A 520 12.85 19.49 7.68
N ALA A 521 13.92 18.89 7.22
CA ALA A 521 14.41 17.64 7.76
C ALA A 521 15.92 17.69 8.05
N LYS A 522 16.33 16.98 9.09
CA LYS A 522 17.72 16.68 9.43
C LYS A 522 17.90 15.18 9.43
N THR A 523 18.84 14.70 8.62
CA THR A 523 19.23 13.30 8.58
C THR A 523 20.71 13.14 8.91
N GLY A 524 21.10 11.98 9.43
CA GLY A 524 22.50 11.70 9.72
C GLY A 524 22.72 10.27 10.20
N LEU A 525 24.00 9.95 10.42
CA LEU A 525 24.43 8.66 10.97
C LEU A 525 24.87 8.86 12.41
N LEU A 526 24.42 7.98 13.30
CA LEU A 526 24.92 7.86 14.66
C LEU A 526 25.94 6.71 14.69
N ASN A 527 27.21 7.06 14.82
CA ASN A 527 28.29 6.09 15.00
C ASN A 527 28.78 6.17 16.46
N PHE A 528 28.50 5.13 17.23
CA PHE A 528 28.93 5.00 18.61
C PHE A 528 30.35 4.43 18.74
N LYS A 529 31.22 4.64 17.74
CA LYS A 529 32.65 4.34 17.93
C LYS A 529 33.22 5.29 18.97
N LYS A 530 33.52 4.78 20.15
CA LYS A 530 34.50 5.44 21.04
C LYS A 530 35.82 5.52 20.26
N SER A 531 36.28 6.72 19.92
CA SER A 531 37.66 6.92 19.55
C SER A 531 38.54 6.65 20.79
N ARG A 532 39.01 5.42 20.93
CA ARG A 532 40.20 5.15 21.73
C ARG A 532 41.39 5.55 20.85
N VAL A 533 41.61 6.83 20.73
CA VAL A 533 42.97 7.33 20.52
C VAL A 533 43.54 7.38 21.94
N LYS A 534 44.26 6.37 22.33
CA LYS A 534 45.27 6.50 23.34
C LYS A 534 46.39 7.29 22.70
N ASP A 535 46.57 8.52 23.14
CA ASP A 535 47.82 9.20 22.98
C ASP A 535 48.87 8.38 23.74
N GLU A 536 49.67 7.58 23.03
CA GLU A 536 50.97 7.10 23.51
C GLU A 536 52.00 8.12 23.06
N TYR A 537 52.43 8.92 24.01
CA TYR A 537 53.76 9.54 24.06
C TYR A 537 54.50 8.98 25.26
#